data_c6be65c176cbfa7080af7d9b31c7b29e
#
_entry.id   c6be65c176cbfa7080af7d9b31c7b29e
#
_cell.length_a   1.000
_cell.length_b   1.000
_cell.length_c   1.000
_cell.angle_alpha   90.00
_cell.angle_beta   90.00
_cell.angle_gamma   90.00
#
_symmetry.space_group_name_H-M   'P 1'
#
loop_
_entity.id
_entity.type
_entity.pdbx_description
1 polymer ?
#
loop_
_entity_poly.entity_id
_entity_poly.type
_entity_poly.pdbx_seq_one_letter_code
_entity_poly.pdbx_strand_id
1 'polypeptide(L)'
;ALEAIKGVRGVKTAVVDTGRTPVFYAEFRRGDGEEIKNPAALTRADQASVQGKGQVVEVLDMGFDATHEAFAGTMDTASLRFKQADMASVTSQLGVGRGGAWVSEKIPFAYDYADRDTDLYEEYFYGPEDFTQHAHSTRVAALAAANGATYRGAAPEAQLVVAKVVSSYSQYAFDSNLLAALDDAMVLKPDTLIVSFLANRSIS
;
A
#
# COMPACT_ATOMS: atom_id res chain seq x y z
N ALA A 1 9.68 -21.36 -25.01
CA ALA A 1 9.15 -19.98 -24.99
C ALA A 1 10.18 -19.01 -24.40
N LEU A 2 10.65 -19.23 -23.16
CA LEU A 2 11.58 -18.31 -22.46
C LEU A 2 12.91 -18.08 -23.20
N GLU A 3 13.50 -19.13 -23.71
CA GLU A 3 14.75 -19.05 -24.50
C GLU A 3 14.57 -18.27 -25.82
N ALA A 4 13.38 -18.38 -26.43
CA ALA A 4 13.07 -17.62 -27.64
C ALA A 4 12.97 -16.11 -27.33
N ILE A 5 12.42 -15.74 -26.16
CA ILE A 5 12.32 -14.34 -25.70
C ILE A 5 13.72 -13.78 -25.40
N LYS A 6 14.60 -14.55 -24.77
CA LYS A 6 15.99 -14.14 -24.49
C LYS A 6 16.78 -13.85 -25.78
N GLY A 7 16.41 -14.50 -26.90
CA GLY A 7 17.04 -14.26 -28.20
C GLY A 7 16.53 -13.00 -28.94
N VAL A 8 15.52 -12.32 -28.45
CA VAL A 8 14.98 -11.11 -29.09
C VAL A 8 15.92 -9.93 -28.90
N ARG A 9 16.21 -9.21 -30.00
CA ARG A 9 17.08 -8.03 -29.96
C ARG A 9 16.56 -6.98 -28.99
N GLY A 10 17.40 -6.57 -28.04
CA GLY A 10 17.08 -5.58 -27.01
C GLY A 10 16.63 -6.19 -25.68
N VAL A 11 16.33 -7.48 -25.62
CA VAL A 11 16.05 -8.16 -24.35
C VAL A 11 17.36 -8.46 -23.64
N LYS A 12 17.55 -7.86 -22.45
CA LYS A 12 18.73 -8.11 -21.61
C LYS A 12 18.55 -9.32 -20.71
N THR A 13 17.34 -9.49 -20.19
CA THR A 13 16.99 -10.57 -19.26
C THR A 13 15.55 -10.98 -19.50
N ALA A 14 15.25 -12.27 -19.38
CA ALA A 14 13.91 -12.80 -19.34
C ALA A 14 13.86 -13.89 -18.26
N VAL A 15 12.87 -13.81 -17.39
CA VAL A 15 12.62 -14.76 -16.30
C VAL A 15 11.15 -15.14 -16.31
N VAL A 16 10.84 -16.30 -15.71
CA VAL A 16 9.44 -16.67 -15.45
C VAL A 16 8.96 -15.85 -14.26
N ASP A 17 7.84 -15.17 -14.44
CA ASP A 17 7.19 -14.49 -13.32
C ASP A 17 6.58 -15.54 -12.40
N THR A 18 6.77 -15.36 -11.09
CA THR A 18 6.35 -16.33 -10.08
C THR A 18 5.27 -15.71 -9.22
N GLY A 19 4.06 -16.28 -9.31
CA GLY A 19 2.99 -15.98 -8.37
C GLY A 19 3.27 -16.67 -7.03
N ARG A 20 3.14 -15.92 -5.95
CA ARG A 20 3.33 -16.41 -4.59
C ARG A 20 2.05 -16.23 -3.81
N THR A 21 1.65 -17.25 -3.06
CA THR A 21 0.56 -17.12 -2.09
C THR A 21 1.04 -16.26 -0.93
N PRO A 22 0.42 -15.11 -0.68
CA PRO A 22 0.74 -14.32 0.50
C PRO A 22 0.44 -15.12 1.76
N VAL A 23 1.33 -15.05 2.74
CA VAL A 23 1.12 -15.67 4.05
C VAL A 23 0.94 -14.55 5.06
N PHE A 24 -0.19 -14.58 5.74
CA PHE A 24 -0.53 -13.60 6.77
C PHE A 24 -0.48 -14.27 8.12
N TYR A 25 0.40 -13.78 8.97
CA TYR A 25 0.40 -14.10 10.39
C TYR A 25 -0.44 -13.08 11.14
N ALA A 26 -1.73 -13.05 10.84
CA ALA A 26 -2.68 -12.28 11.62
C ALA A 26 -3.61 -13.22 12.39
N GLU A 27 -3.07 -13.92 13.39
CA GLU A 27 -3.93 -14.32 14.49
C GLU A 27 -4.30 -13.08 15.31
N PHE A 28 -5.12 -12.21 14.75
CA PHE A 28 -5.90 -11.31 15.57
C PHE A 28 -7.05 -12.14 16.16
N ARG A 29 -6.76 -12.88 17.22
CA ARG A 29 -7.82 -13.35 18.11
C ARG A 29 -8.54 -12.09 18.57
N ARG A 30 -9.82 -12.00 18.23
CA ARG A 30 -10.75 -11.07 18.86
C ARG A 30 -10.62 -11.33 20.36
N GLY A 31 -9.83 -10.52 21.05
CA GLY A 31 -9.81 -10.52 22.51
C GLY A 31 -11.20 -10.16 22.98
N ASP A 32 -11.68 -10.83 24.01
CA ASP A 32 -13.00 -10.67 24.62
C ASP A 32 -13.28 -9.22 25.03
N GLY A 33 -13.66 -8.36 24.06
CA GLY A 33 -14.23 -7.03 24.35
C GLY A 33 -13.29 -5.99 24.98
N GLU A 34 -11.99 -6.21 25.07
CA GLU A 34 -11.06 -5.14 25.45
C GLU A 34 -10.96 -4.12 24.31
N GLU A 35 -11.31 -2.88 24.65
CA GLU A 35 -11.15 -1.71 23.82
C GLU A 35 -9.72 -1.69 23.25
N ILE A 36 -9.57 -1.72 21.92
CA ILE A 36 -8.24 -1.68 21.29
C ILE A 36 -7.62 -0.35 21.67
N LYS A 37 -6.68 -0.37 22.60
CA LYS A 37 -5.91 0.81 22.98
C LYS A 37 -5.20 1.33 21.75
N ASN A 38 -5.26 2.64 21.53
CA ASN A 38 -4.60 3.29 20.39
C ASN A 38 -3.15 2.80 20.28
N PRO A 39 -2.74 2.12 19.20
CA PRO A 39 -1.40 1.58 19.04
C PRO A 39 -0.31 2.64 19.14
N ALA A 40 -0.61 3.87 18.72
CA ALA A 40 0.32 5.00 18.86
C ALA A 40 0.62 5.29 20.34
N ALA A 41 -0.36 5.15 21.24
CA ALA A 41 -0.15 5.30 22.67
C ALA A 41 0.68 4.16 23.27
N LEU A 42 0.47 2.92 22.80
CA LEU A 42 1.26 1.76 23.24
C LEU A 42 2.75 1.91 22.88
N THR A 43 3.04 2.44 21.71
CA THR A 43 4.41 2.67 21.22
C THR A 43 4.97 4.02 21.61
N ARG A 44 4.16 4.88 22.26
CA ARG A 44 4.45 6.29 22.55
C ARG A 44 4.70 7.14 21.29
N ALA A 45 4.24 6.71 20.13
CA ALA A 45 4.34 7.48 18.90
C ALA A 45 3.50 8.77 18.97
N ASP A 46 2.41 8.76 19.76
CA ASP A 46 1.60 9.93 20.08
C ASP A 46 2.34 11.03 20.85
N GLN A 47 3.45 10.68 21.52
CA GLN A 47 4.31 11.59 22.26
C GLN A 47 5.48 12.13 21.43
N ALA A 48 5.63 11.64 20.17
CA ALA A 48 6.70 12.12 19.30
C ALA A 48 6.50 13.60 18.95
N SER A 49 7.58 14.37 19.02
CA SER A 49 7.58 15.80 18.66
C SER A 49 7.44 16.03 17.14
N VAL A 50 7.68 14.99 16.34
CA VAL A 50 7.54 14.98 14.87
C VAL A 50 6.49 13.95 14.50
N GLN A 51 5.55 14.33 13.63
CA GLN A 51 4.41 13.51 13.26
C GLN A 51 4.31 13.24 11.74
N GLY A 52 5.44 13.33 11.05
CA GLY A 52 5.51 13.03 9.62
C GLY A 52 5.13 14.19 8.69
N LYS A 53 5.10 15.44 9.19
CA LYS A 53 4.79 16.62 8.38
C LYS A 53 5.73 16.74 7.17
N GLY A 54 5.15 16.82 5.96
CA GLY A 54 5.90 16.88 4.71
C GLY A 54 6.53 15.57 4.27
N GLN A 55 6.30 14.48 5.01
CA GLN A 55 6.79 13.14 4.65
C GLN A 55 5.73 12.37 3.87
N VAL A 56 6.18 11.34 3.16
CA VAL A 56 5.36 10.39 2.43
C VAL A 56 5.67 8.98 2.89
N VAL A 57 4.65 8.25 3.28
CA VAL A 57 4.72 6.82 3.57
C VAL A 57 4.06 6.08 2.43
N GLU A 58 4.74 5.12 1.84
CA GLU A 58 4.17 4.22 0.85
C GLU A 58 3.90 2.86 1.48
N VAL A 59 2.71 2.32 1.22
CA VAL A 59 2.30 0.98 1.67
C VAL A 59 2.02 0.11 0.45
N LEU A 60 2.83 -0.94 0.29
CA LEU A 60 2.64 -2.00 -0.70
C LEU A 60 2.00 -3.18 0.00
N ASP A 61 0.76 -3.48 -0.36
CA ASP A 61 0.00 -4.54 0.33
C ASP A 61 -1.10 -5.09 -0.60
N MET A 62 -2.12 -5.69 -0.04
CA MET A 62 -3.12 -6.48 -0.76
C MET A 62 -4.24 -5.60 -1.33
N GLY A 63 -5.00 -4.95 -0.48
CA GLY A 63 -6.14 -4.11 -0.85
C GLY A 63 -6.36 -3.05 0.22
N PHE A 64 -7.02 -1.95 -0.12
CA PHE A 64 -7.20 -0.83 0.79
C PHE A 64 -8.61 -0.28 0.71
N ASP A 65 -9.19 0.05 1.85
CA ASP A 65 -10.29 1.01 1.92
C ASP A 65 -9.70 2.42 2.05
N ALA A 66 -9.39 3.03 0.92
CA ALA A 66 -8.81 4.37 0.87
C ALA A 66 -9.80 5.47 1.31
N THR A 67 -11.08 5.13 1.47
CA THR A 67 -12.14 6.04 1.93
C THR A 67 -12.45 5.91 3.42
N HIS A 68 -11.77 5.02 4.12
CA HIS A 68 -11.98 4.75 5.53
C HIS A 68 -11.79 6.01 6.39
N GLU A 69 -12.63 6.18 7.42
CA GLU A 69 -12.62 7.34 8.33
C GLU A 69 -11.26 7.61 9.00
N ALA A 70 -10.43 6.59 9.12
CA ALA A 70 -9.07 6.71 9.66
C ALA A 70 -8.19 7.69 8.85
N PHE A 71 -8.55 7.97 7.58
CA PHE A 71 -7.80 8.83 6.67
C PHE A 71 -8.53 10.15 6.36
N ALA A 72 -9.67 10.40 7.03
CA ALA A 72 -10.55 11.55 6.74
C ALA A 72 -10.16 12.85 7.48
N GLY A 73 -9.06 12.85 8.22
CA GLY A 73 -8.59 14.05 8.93
C GLY A 73 -8.04 15.11 7.98
N THR A 74 -8.06 16.37 8.45
CA THR A 74 -7.55 17.51 7.69
C THR A 74 -6.02 17.48 7.62
N MET A 75 -5.47 17.81 6.45
CA MET A 75 -4.05 17.97 6.22
C MET A 75 -3.66 19.45 6.17
N ASP A 76 -2.44 19.78 6.64
CA ASP A 76 -1.85 21.10 6.41
C ASP A 76 -1.36 21.21 4.96
N THR A 77 -2.16 21.85 4.11
CA THR A 77 -1.89 21.94 2.67
C THR A 77 -0.58 22.67 2.33
N ALA A 78 -0.05 23.48 3.24
CA ALA A 78 1.24 24.16 3.03
C ALA A 78 2.43 23.20 3.10
N SER A 79 2.28 22.07 3.78
CA SER A 79 3.32 21.07 3.99
C SER A 79 3.22 19.85 3.08
N LEU A 80 2.20 19.76 2.22
CA LEU A 80 2.02 18.62 1.33
C LEU A 80 3.15 18.55 0.30
N ARG A 81 3.74 17.36 0.15
CA ARG A 81 4.68 17.07 -0.94
C ARG A 81 3.96 16.91 -2.27
N PHE A 82 2.84 16.19 -2.27
CA PHE A 82 1.99 16.01 -3.44
C PHE A 82 0.72 16.84 -3.29
N LYS A 83 0.44 17.66 -4.30
CA LYS A 83 -0.81 18.42 -4.44
C LYS A 83 -1.55 17.92 -5.65
N GLN A 84 -2.87 17.97 -5.62
CA GLN A 84 -3.70 17.46 -6.70
C GLN A 84 -3.32 18.04 -8.07
N ALA A 85 -2.98 19.33 -8.12
CA ALA A 85 -2.57 20.00 -9.35
C ALA A 85 -1.29 19.44 -9.97
N ASP A 86 -0.41 18.84 -9.16
CA ASP A 86 0.91 18.33 -9.61
C ASP A 86 0.83 16.88 -10.05
N MET A 87 -0.23 16.16 -9.69
CA MET A 87 -0.29 14.70 -9.86
C MET A 87 -0.26 14.25 -11.31
N ALA A 88 -0.86 14.99 -12.23
CA ALA A 88 -0.77 14.65 -13.66
C ALA A 88 0.69 14.65 -14.16
N SER A 89 1.50 15.58 -13.69
CA SER A 89 2.95 15.61 -14.02
C SER A 89 3.71 14.47 -13.38
N VAL A 90 3.39 14.14 -12.12
CA VAL A 90 4.05 13.03 -11.38
C VAL A 90 3.70 11.70 -12.03
N THR A 91 2.41 11.40 -12.24
CA THR A 91 1.97 10.12 -12.80
C THR A 91 2.44 9.89 -14.23
N SER A 92 2.63 10.96 -15.02
CA SER A 92 3.17 10.83 -16.38
C SER A 92 4.59 10.26 -16.42
N GLN A 93 5.34 10.35 -15.33
CA GLN A 93 6.72 9.84 -15.20
C GLN A 93 6.77 8.40 -14.70
N LEU A 94 5.66 7.87 -14.20
CA LEU A 94 5.57 6.50 -13.70
C LEU A 94 5.60 5.49 -14.86
N GLY A 95 6.00 4.27 -14.54
CA GLY A 95 5.95 3.15 -15.45
C GLY A 95 4.54 2.57 -15.55
N VAL A 96 4.22 1.67 -14.65
CA VAL A 96 2.96 0.95 -14.61
C VAL A 96 1.85 1.78 -13.96
N GLY A 97 2.15 2.53 -12.91
CA GLY A 97 1.19 3.30 -12.12
C GLY A 97 0.72 4.61 -12.76
N ARG A 98 0.91 4.82 -14.07
CA ARG A 98 0.46 6.04 -14.77
C ARG A 98 -1.01 6.34 -14.63
N GLY A 99 -1.84 5.31 -14.44
CA GLY A 99 -3.28 5.41 -14.23
C GLY A 99 -3.69 5.66 -12.78
N GLY A 100 -2.73 5.88 -11.87
CA GLY A 100 -3.00 6.05 -10.46
C GLY A 100 -3.90 7.24 -10.16
N ALA A 101 -4.78 7.06 -9.18
CA ALA A 101 -5.79 8.03 -8.81
C ALA A 101 -5.37 8.90 -7.62
N TRP A 102 -5.80 10.16 -7.66
CA TRP A 102 -5.85 11.02 -6.49
C TRP A 102 -7.09 10.68 -5.66
N VAL A 103 -6.95 10.39 -4.40
CA VAL A 103 -8.06 10.15 -3.47
C VAL A 103 -8.32 11.38 -2.60
N SER A 104 -7.28 11.90 -1.95
CA SER A 104 -7.38 13.07 -1.06
C SER A 104 -5.99 13.68 -0.83
N GLU A 105 -5.93 14.80 -0.09
CA GLU A 105 -4.64 15.33 0.40
C GLU A 105 -3.89 14.32 1.25
N LYS A 106 -4.59 13.46 1.96
CA LYS A 106 -3.99 12.39 2.78
C LYS A 106 -3.46 11.25 1.93
N ILE A 107 -4.20 10.86 0.89
CA ILE A 107 -3.83 9.78 -0.04
C ILE A 107 -3.74 10.37 -1.45
N PRO A 108 -2.58 10.98 -1.80
CA PRO A 108 -2.41 11.64 -3.10
C PRO A 108 -2.25 10.66 -4.27
N PHE A 109 -1.92 9.40 -3.99
CA PHE A 109 -1.72 8.40 -5.03
C PHE A 109 -2.21 7.03 -4.55
N ALA A 110 -3.01 6.39 -5.39
CA ALA A 110 -3.57 5.07 -5.19
C ALA A 110 -3.59 4.30 -6.52
N TYR A 111 -3.04 3.10 -6.56
CA TYR A 111 -3.03 2.27 -7.76
C TYR A 111 -2.97 0.78 -7.46
N ASP A 112 -3.70 -0.01 -8.24
CA ASP A 112 -3.61 -1.47 -8.25
C ASP A 112 -2.61 -1.94 -9.31
N TYR A 113 -1.44 -2.33 -8.87
CA TYR A 113 -0.38 -2.87 -9.72
C TYR A 113 -0.65 -4.31 -10.16
N ALA A 114 -1.51 -5.02 -9.46
CA ALA A 114 -1.82 -6.40 -9.78
C ALA A 114 -2.85 -6.50 -10.91
N ASP A 115 -3.96 -5.80 -10.78
CA ASP A 115 -5.08 -5.88 -11.73
C ASP A 115 -5.11 -4.71 -12.72
N ARG A 116 -4.17 -3.73 -12.57
CA ARG A 116 -3.92 -2.61 -13.49
C ARG A 116 -5.03 -1.59 -13.56
N ASP A 117 -5.62 -1.27 -12.42
CA ASP A 117 -6.70 -0.29 -12.30
C ASP A 117 -6.56 0.57 -11.03
N THR A 118 -7.64 1.19 -10.58
CA THR A 118 -7.70 2.02 -9.38
C THR A 118 -8.68 1.49 -8.34
N ASP A 119 -9.21 0.30 -8.55
CA ASP A 119 -10.03 -0.38 -7.56
C ASP A 119 -9.13 -1.09 -6.55
N LEU A 120 -9.01 -0.45 -5.41
CA LEU A 120 -8.20 -0.97 -4.30
C LEU A 120 -9.04 -1.77 -3.31
N TYR A 121 -10.38 -1.66 -3.41
CA TYR A 121 -11.28 -2.32 -2.49
C TYR A 121 -11.51 -3.76 -2.92
N GLU A 122 -11.20 -4.70 -2.03
CA GLU A 122 -11.27 -6.12 -2.27
C GLU A 122 -12.39 -6.75 -1.47
N GLU A 123 -13.37 -7.35 -2.14
CA GLU A 123 -14.49 -8.04 -1.50
C GLU A 123 -14.25 -9.54 -1.33
N TYR A 124 -13.18 -10.09 -1.90
CA TYR A 124 -12.92 -11.52 -1.84
C TYR A 124 -12.33 -11.94 -0.50
N PHE A 125 -12.95 -12.95 0.09
CA PHE A 125 -12.52 -13.54 1.36
C PHE A 125 -11.36 -14.50 1.15
N TYR A 126 -10.32 -14.30 1.94
CA TYR A 126 -9.21 -15.23 2.05
C TYR A 126 -9.12 -15.79 3.46
N GLY A 127 -9.27 -17.11 3.59
CA GLY A 127 -9.10 -17.77 4.87
C GLY A 127 -10.34 -17.70 5.77
N PRO A 128 -10.18 -17.63 7.10
CA PRO A 128 -11.30 -17.57 8.04
C PRO A 128 -12.25 -16.42 7.69
N GLU A 129 -13.55 -16.64 7.84
CA GLU A 129 -14.65 -15.77 7.39
C GLU A 129 -14.53 -14.28 7.75
N ASP A 130 -13.63 -13.92 8.66
CA ASP A 130 -13.44 -12.55 9.17
C ASP A 130 -12.24 -11.80 8.52
N PHE A 131 -11.52 -12.40 7.57
CA PHE A 131 -10.33 -11.78 6.98
C PHE A 131 -10.61 -11.31 5.56
N THR A 132 -10.55 -10.00 5.36
CA THR A 132 -10.61 -9.38 4.03
C THR A 132 -9.28 -8.72 3.72
N GLN A 133 -8.86 -8.75 2.45
CA GLN A 133 -7.59 -8.16 2.02
C GLN A 133 -7.52 -6.67 2.36
N HIS A 134 -8.56 -5.92 2.04
CA HIS A 134 -8.61 -4.48 2.34
C HIS A 134 -8.56 -4.19 3.85
N ALA A 135 -9.12 -5.04 4.70
CA ALA A 135 -9.07 -4.84 6.15
C ALA A 135 -7.65 -4.94 6.71
N HIS A 136 -6.80 -5.86 6.18
CA HIS A 136 -5.41 -5.97 6.58
C HIS A 136 -4.64 -4.71 6.19
N SER A 137 -4.64 -4.36 4.94
CA SER A 137 -3.83 -3.27 4.39
C SER A 137 -4.27 -1.90 4.90
N THR A 138 -5.60 -1.71 5.08
CA THR A 138 -6.15 -0.50 5.70
C THR A 138 -5.64 -0.33 7.13
N ARG A 139 -5.55 -1.42 7.91
CA ARG A 139 -4.98 -1.39 9.28
C ARG A 139 -3.49 -1.07 9.26
N VAL A 140 -2.72 -1.67 8.34
CA VAL A 140 -1.29 -1.36 8.18
C VAL A 140 -1.08 0.11 7.87
N ALA A 141 -1.81 0.65 6.89
CA ALA A 141 -1.77 2.06 6.54
C ALA A 141 -2.22 2.97 7.69
N ALA A 142 -3.26 2.55 8.44
CA ALA A 142 -3.75 3.31 9.59
C ALA A 142 -2.75 3.33 10.74
N LEU A 143 -2.11 2.20 11.06
CA LEU A 143 -1.04 2.16 12.06
C LEU A 143 0.11 3.10 11.70
N ALA A 144 0.46 3.19 10.42
CA ALA A 144 1.51 4.06 9.96
C ALA A 144 1.11 5.54 10.01
N ALA A 145 -0.04 5.91 9.45
CA ALA A 145 -0.31 7.30 9.16
C ALA A 145 -1.79 7.74 9.24
N ALA A 146 -2.67 7.04 9.97
CA ALA A 146 -4.02 7.53 10.19
C ALA A 146 -4.04 8.92 10.79
N ASN A 147 -4.99 9.77 10.35
CA ASN A 147 -5.20 11.12 10.86
C ASN A 147 -6.66 11.42 11.22
N GLY A 148 -7.49 10.38 11.29
CA GLY A 148 -8.90 10.50 11.67
C GLY A 148 -9.13 11.01 13.08
N ALA A 149 -10.37 11.37 13.39
CA ALA A 149 -10.73 11.89 14.71
C ALA A 149 -10.58 10.84 15.82
N THR A 150 -10.95 9.60 15.53
CA THR A 150 -10.94 8.48 16.49
C THR A 150 -9.61 7.73 16.50
N TYR A 151 -8.91 7.71 15.37
CA TYR A 151 -7.73 6.89 15.18
C TYR A 151 -6.57 7.69 14.60
N ARG A 152 -5.40 7.60 15.24
CA ARG A 152 -4.17 8.25 14.79
C ARG A 152 -3.04 7.24 14.69
N GLY A 153 -2.33 7.24 13.57
CA GLY A 153 -1.14 6.44 13.33
C GLY A 153 0.12 7.06 13.93
N ALA A 154 1.26 6.44 13.65
CA ALA A 154 2.56 6.91 14.13
C ALA A 154 2.98 8.24 13.46
N ALA A 155 2.61 8.47 12.21
CA ALA A 155 2.94 9.66 11.43
C ALA A 155 1.65 10.30 10.82
N PRO A 156 0.73 10.84 11.63
CA PRO A 156 -0.57 11.29 11.17
C PRO A 156 -0.51 12.49 10.20
N GLU A 157 0.58 13.24 10.19
CA GLU A 157 0.77 14.38 9.28
C GLU A 157 1.48 14.01 7.96
N ALA A 158 1.91 12.74 7.80
CA ALA A 158 2.44 12.24 6.55
C ALA A 158 1.35 11.98 5.50
N GLN A 159 1.68 12.14 4.22
CA GLN A 159 0.84 11.63 3.13
C GLN A 159 1.05 10.12 2.95
N LEU A 160 0.01 9.44 2.47
CA LEU A 160 0.03 8.01 2.17
C LEU A 160 -0.03 7.77 0.66
N VAL A 161 0.92 7.03 0.14
CA VAL A 161 0.84 6.38 -1.16
C VAL A 161 0.42 4.93 -0.93
N VAL A 162 -0.61 4.47 -1.61
CA VAL A 162 -1.11 3.10 -1.47
C VAL A 162 -1.02 2.34 -2.78
N ALA A 163 -0.31 1.22 -2.75
CA ALA A 163 -0.04 0.38 -3.90
C ALA A 163 -0.52 -1.06 -3.63
N LYS A 164 -1.59 -1.48 -4.31
CA LYS A 164 -2.07 -2.86 -4.23
C LYS A 164 -1.22 -3.71 -5.18
N VAL A 165 -0.63 -4.79 -4.66
CA VAL A 165 0.28 -5.67 -5.42
C VAL A 165 -0.18 -7.14 -5.43
N VAL A 166 -1.30 -7.44 -4.78
CA VAL A 166 -1.93 -8.78 -4.77
C VAL A 166 -3.21 -8.71 -5.58
N SER A 167 -3.36 -9.62 -6.56
CA SER A 167 -4.54 -9.64 -7.44
C SER A 167 -5.79 -10.09 -6.68
N SER A 168 -6.88 -9.38 -6.95
CA SER A 168 -8.23 -9.73 -6.51
C SER A 168 -8.70 -11.07 -7.08
N TYR A 169 -8.27 -11.38 -8.26
CA TYR A 169 -8.77 -12.54 -9.03
C TYR A 169 -7.95 -13.81 -8.83
N SER A 170 -6.63 -13.68 -8.82
CA SER A 170 -5.74 -14.83 -8.72
C SER A 170 -5.28 -15.09 -7.29
N GLN A 171 -5.38 -14.08 -6.45
CA GLN A 171 -4.96 -14.14 -5.04
C GLN A 171 -3.45 -14.39 -4.89
N TYR A 172 -2.67 -14.08 -5.91
CA TYR A 172 -1.22 -14.18 -5.87
C TYR A 172 -0.56 -12.81 -5.86
N ALA A 173 0.51 -12.71 -5.10
CA ALA A 173 1.49 -11.65 -5.25
C ALA A 173 2.50 -12.10 -6.31
N PHE A 174 2.46 -11.50 -7.49
CA PHE A 174 3.48 -11.75 -8.50
C PHE A 174 4.68 -10.84 -8.27
N ASP A 175 5.88 -11.38 -8.45
CA ASP A 175 7.13 -10.62 -8.32
C ASP A 175 7.13 -9.39 -9.26
N SER A 176 6.56 -9.51 -10.45
CA SER A 176 6.43 -8.41 -11.41
C SER A 176 5.59 -7.24 -10.91
N ASN A 177 4.52 -7.50 -10.14
CA ASN A 177 3.66 -6.46 -9.58
C ASN A 177 4.39 -5.68 -8.48
N LEU A 178 5.07 -6.41 -7.60
CA LEU A 178 5.89 -5.80 -6.55
C LEU A 178 7.03 -4.97 -7.16
N LEU A 179 7.74 -5.52 -8.14
CA LEU A 179 8.83 -4.81 -8.82
C LEU A 179 8.34 -3.57 -9.56
N ALA A 180 7.16 -3.63 -10.19
CA ALA A 180 6.58 -2.47 -10.87
C ALA A 180 6.22 -1.34 -9.87
N ALA A 181 5.67 -1.68 -8.70
CA ALA A 181 5.39 -0.71 -7.65
C ALA A 181 6.69 -0.10 -7.09
N LEU A 182 7.73 -0.92 -6.87
CA LEU A 182 9.04 -0.45 -6.41
C LEU A 182 9.75 0.44 -7.45
N ASP A 183 9.59 0.15 -8.73
CA ASP A 183 10.14 0.99 -9.81
C ASP A 183 9.47 2.38 -9.82
N ASP A 184 8.15 2.42 -9.69
CA ASP A 184 7.42 3.67 -9.58
C ASP A 184 7.70 4.41 -8.26
N ALA A 185 7.99 3.70 -7.16
CA ALA A 185 8.44 4.29 -5.91
C ALA A 185 9.74 5.09 -6.06
N MET A 186 10.62 4.73 -7.01
CA MET A 186 11.81 5.50 -7.32
C MET A 186 11.50 6.89 -7.87
N VAL A 187 10.32 7.08 -8.47
CA VAL A 187 9.82 8.37 -8.96
C VAL A 187 9.05 9.09 -7.86
N LEU A 188 8.17 8.38 -7.15
CA LEU A 188 7.36 8.92 -6.05
C LEU A 188 8.21 9.32 -4.83
N LYS A 189 9.34 8.63 -4.63
CA LYS A 189 10.32 8.90 -3.57
C LYS A 189 9.69 9.00 -2.17
N PRO A 190 9.00 7.95 -1.70
CA PRO A 190 8.51 7.94 -0.33
C PRO A 190 9.68 8.01 0.65
N ASP A 191 9.47 8.61 1.81
CA ASP A 191 10.47 8.65 2.88
C ASP A 191 10.52 7.32 3.64
N THR A 192 9.41 6.59 3.63
CA THR A 192 9.28 5.26 4.23
C THR A 192 8.43 4.38 3.31
N LEU A 193 8.89 3.16 3.09
CA LEU A 193 8.18 2.15 2.33
C LEU A 193 7.89 0.97 3.25
N ILE A 194 6.63 0.52 3.27
CA ILE A 194 6.14 -0.59 4.09
C ILE A 194 5.65 -1.69 3.15
N VAL A 195 6.16 -2.90 3.35
CA VAL A 195 5.66 -4.13 2.72
C VAL A 195 5.22 -5.05 3.83
N SER A 196 3.90 -5.27 3.99
CA SER A 196 3.35 -5.96 5.14
C SER A 196 2.72 -7.31 4.80
N PHE A 197 3.35 -8.05 3.90
CA PHE A 197 2.99 -9.44 3.64
C PHE A 197 4.24 -10.29 3.43
N LEU A 198 4.13 -11.58 3.72
CA LEU A 198 5.15 -12.57 3.39
C LEU A 198 4.67 -13.38 2.19
N ALA A 199 5.57 -13.73 1.31
CA ALA A 199 5.30 -14.62 0.20
C ALA A 199 6.04 -15.94 0.42
N ASN A 200 5.31 -17.04 0.50
CA ASN A 200 5.92 -18.37 0.60
C ASN A 200 6.62 -18.71 -0.72
N ARG A 201 7.89 -19.06 -0.64
CA ARG A 201 8.57 -19.71 -1.74
C ARG A 201 8.11 -21.18 -1.76
N SER A 202 7.25 -21.56 -2.69
CA SER A 202 7.16 -22.97 -3.03
C SER A 202 8.51 -23.37 -3.66
N ILE A 203 9.33 -24.08 -2.88
CA ILE A 203 10.51 -24.75 -3.43
C ILE A 203 9.94 -25.94 -4.20
N SER A 204 9.84 -25.79 -5.51
CA SER A 204 9.61 -26.87 -6.44
C SER A 204 10.94 -27.42 -6.93
#